data_6f4dd38ed2cfe9e7657488673e9971e9
#
_entry.id   6f4dd38ed2cfe9e7657488673e9971e9
#
_cell.length_a   1.000
_cell.length_b   1.000
_cell.length_c   1.000
_cell.angle_alpha   90.00
_cell.angle_beta   90.00
_cell.angle_gamma   90.00
#
_symmetry.space_group_name_H-M   'P 1'
#
loop_
_entity.id
_entity.type
_entity.pdbx_description
1 polymer ?
#
loop_
_entity_poly.entity_id
_entity_poly.type
_entity_poly.pdbx_seq_one_letter_code
_entity_poly.pdbx_strand_id
1 'polypeptide(L)'
;MKTSRPVRASRLLFGSRLLVAALTVLPLQAPAQEWPARPGPRAVRVWVHYPGGRLEGVTARTGMMLTLHNWGGTDCVGTADPRVLAREFDVVAVCVNYLQSGREESLEDSRPYDFGWLQALDALRAVAWVQRRLESRGLPFATSRLYATGGSGGANVALMANKLAPRSFAGVIALSGMNKLSNDIAYGEPGGSPLSARWSRAIDSPNYLAPGAQEIRFVGHPGHLATMKRLGASARVVVVHGVDDATCSIADAREMVANFGTAGLEILPVWVDVARLDGGVFRTSDHSLGDRTQIVLSVAGEWLRPDSPRALVRMGSSDFERREDIRYATSGGAFVISYREGIPEGRFVPTAP
;
A
#
# COMPACT_ATOMS: atom_id res chain seq x y z
N MET A 1 40.96 -69.50 40.62
CA MET A 1 40.11 -69.09 39.50
C MET A 1 39.23 -68.02 39.99
N LYS A 2 39.51 -66.72 39.60
CA LYS A 2 38.73 -65.57 39.94
C LYS A 2 38.17 -64.96 38.63
N THR A 3 36.84 -65.00 38.46
CA THR A 3 36.12 -64.47 37.35
C THR A 3 35.82 -62.97 37.59
N SER A 4 36.39 -62.13 36.77
CA SER A 4 36.11 -60.67 36.77
C SER A 4 34.89 -60.41 35.89
N ARG A 5 33.88 -59.72 36.45
CA ARG A 5 32.73 -59.13 35.71
C ARG A 5 33.08 -57.77 35.13
N PRO A 6 32.64 -57.38 33.90
CA PRO A 6 32.84 -56.05 33.39
C PRO A 6 31.77 -55.12 33.89
N VAL A 7 32.20 -53.87 34.26
CA VAL A 7 31.37 -52.73 34.64
C VAL A 7 30.79 -52.12 33.38
N ARG A 8 29.45 -52.01 33.30
CA ARG A 8 28.73 -51.23 32.25
C ARG A 8 28.78 -49.76 32.59
N ALA A 9 29.42 -48.96 31.75
CA ALA A 9 29.36 -47.52 31.80
C ALA A 9 28.05 -47.01 31.12
N SER A 10 27.14 -46.46 31.90
CA SER A 10 25.93 -45.79 31.40
C SER A 10 26.32 -44.40 30.90
N ARG A 11 26.25 -44.19 29.59
CA ARG A 11 26.34 -42.83 28.98
C ARG A 11 24.99 -42.13 29.12
N LEU A 12 24.92 -41.13 29.99
CA LEU A 12 23.84 -40.15 30.04
C LEU A 12 24.00 -39.19 28.86
N LEU A 13 23.16 -39.36 27.87
CA LEU A 13 22.98 -38.40 26.78
C LEU A 13 22.08 -37.26 27.30
N PHE A 14 22.68 -36.15 27.70
CA PHE A 14 21.97 -34.88 27.90
C PHE A 14 21.60 -34.31 26.52
N GLY A 15 20.40 -34.60 26.06
CA GLY A 15 19.82 -33.93 24.91
C GLY A 15 19.37 -32.54 25.28
N SER A 16 20.18 -31.52 25.02
CA SER A 16 19.75 -30.11 25.06
C SER A 16 18.72 -29.85 24.00
N ARG A 17 17.43 -29.94 24.33
CA ARG A 17 16.36 -29.42 23.48
C ARG A 17 16.43 -27.89 23.55
N LEU A 18 17.02 -27.29 22.52
CA LEU A 18 16.83 -25.85 22.24
C LEU A 18 15.34 -25.63 21.97
N LEU A 19 14.62 -25.10 22.97
CA LEU A 19 13.31 -24.49 22.74
C LEU A 19 13.55 -23.22 21.90
N VAL A 20 13.34 -23.33 20.59
CA VAL A 20 13.16 -22.18 19.75
C VAL A 20 11.79 -21.59 20.12
N ALA A 21 11.78 -20.63 21.03
CA ALA A 21 10.62 -19.82 21.29
C ALA A 21 10.30 -19.05 20.01
N ALA A 22 9.28 -19.48 19.28
CA ALA A 22 8.70 -18.72 18.19
C ALA A 22 8.16 -17.43 18.81
N LEU A 23 8.89 -16.33 18.68
CA LEU A 23 8.40 -15.00 19.00
C LEU A 23 7.21 -14.73 18.05
N THR A 24 6.01 -14.98 18.53
CA THR A 24 4.78 -14.50 17.89
C THR A 24 4.80 -12.98 17.98
N VAL A 25 5.20 -12.34 16.88
CA VAL A 25 5.09 -10.89 16.75
C VAL A 25 3.60 -10.56 16.70
N LEU A 26 3.05 -10.05 17.80
CA LEU A 26 1.68 -9.58 17.82
C LEU A 26 1.54 -8.33 16.94
N PRO A 27 0.42 -8.18 16.21
CA PRO A 27 0.18 -6.97 15.43
C PRO A 27 0.08 -5.77 16.35
N LEU A 28 0.66 -4.67 15.90
CA LEU A 28 0.49 -3.36 16.54
C LEU A 28 -0.85 -2.78 16.10
N GLN A 29 -1.39 -1.85 16.87
CA GLN A 29 -2.63 -1.16 16.52
C GLN A 29 -2.35 0.33 16.35
N ALA A 30 -2.79 0.88 15.21
CA ALA A 30 -2.77 2.31 14.90
C ALA A 30 -4.20 2.85 14.85
N PRO A 31 -4.41 4.16 15.14
CA PRO A 31 -5.74 4.76 15.05
C PRO A 31 -6.20 4.77 13.59
N ALA A 32 -7.45 4.33 13.33
CA ALA A 32 -8.07 4.34 12.01
C ALA A 32 -8.84 5.63 11.76
N GLN A 33 -9.08 5.96 10.48
CA GLN A 33 -10.06 6.95 10.10
C GLN A 33 -11.46 6.40 10.39
N GLU A 34 -12.31 7.21 11.03
CA GLU A 34 -13.69 6.82 11.30
C GLU A 34 -14.46 6.64 9.99
N TRP A 35 -15.25 5.58 9.91
CA TRP A 35 -16.12 5.34 8.79
C TRP A 35 -17.58 5.59 9.21
N PRO A 36 -18.30 6.54 8.58
CA PRO A 36 -19.68 6.87 8.97
C PRO A 36 -20.66 5.69 8.96
N ALA A 37 -20.45 4.71 8.07
CA ALA A 37 -21.26 3.51 8.00
C ALA A 37 -20.98 2.50 9.15
N ARG A 38 -19.87 2.70 9.88
CA ARG A 38 -19.47 1.95 11.08
C ARG A 38 -18.96 2.96 12.12
N PRO A 39 -19.84 3.70 12.78
CA PRO A 39 -19.43 4.67 13.79
C PRO A 39 -18.79 3.97 14.99
N GLY A 40 -17.84 4.63 15.60
CA GLY A 40 -17.14 4.19 16.77
C GLY A 40 -15.63 3.96 16.55
N PRO A 41 -14.90 3.74 17.63
CA PRO A 41 -13.45 3.56 17.56
C PRO A 41 -13.10 2.28 16.81
N ARG A 42 -12.21 2.40 15.84
CA ARG A 42 -11.64 1.29 15.08
C ARG A 42 -10.12 1.39 15.09
N ALA A 43 -9.45 0.28 15.34
CA ALA A 43 -8.01 0.19 15.27
C ALA A 43 -7.58 -0.51 13.97
N VAL A 44 -6.52 -0.01 13.35
CA VAL A 44 -5.85 -0.65 12.22
C VAL A 44 -4.75 -1.55 12.76
N ARG A 45 -4.73 -2.82 12.34
CA ARG A 45 -3.62 -3.72 12.65
C ARG A 45 -2.44 -3.39 11.75
N VAL A 46 -1.27 -3.26 12.35
CA VAL A 46 -0.02 -2.93 11.65
C VAL A 46 1.05 -3.95 12.03
N TRP A 47 1.64 -4.57 11.01
CA TRP A 47 2.84 -5.38 11.13
C TRP A 47 4.03 -4.56 10.66
N VAL A 48 5.10 -4.52 11.46
CA VAL A 48 6.30 -3.74 11.12
C VAL A 48 7.48 -4.69 11.00
N HIS A 49 8.13 -4.66 9.86
CA HIS A 49 9.34 -5.44 9.58
C HIS A 49 10.53 -4.48 9.46
N TYR A 50 11.55 -4.74 10.24
CA TYR A 50 12.75 -3.91 10.32
C TYR A 50 13.91 -4.49 9.50
N PRO A 51 14.86 -3.66 9.03
CA PRO A 51 16.13 -4.13 8.48
C PRO A 51 16.82 -5.06 9.48
N GLY A 52 17.34 -6.21 9.00
CA GLY A 52 17.93 -7.21 9.87
C GLY A 52 16.97 -7.90 10.85
N GLY A 53 15.65 -7.72 10.68
CA GLY A 53 14.60 -8.39 11.47
C GLY A 53 14.40 -7.82 12.88
N ARG A 54 15.01 -6.71 13.25
CA ARG A 54 14.96 -6.11 14.60
C ARG A 54 15.00 -4.59 14.55
N LEU A 55 14.44 -3.98 15.59
CA LEU A 55 14.31 -2.52 15.70
C LEU A 55 15.67 -1.80 15.69
N GLU A 56 16.69 -2.40 16.30
CA GLU A 56 18.06 -1.88 16.38
C GLU A 56 18.76 -1.83 14.99
N GLY A 57 18.18 -2.45 13.97
CA GLY A 57 18.62 -2.34 12.59
C GLY A 57 18.26 -1.02 11.92
N VAL A 58 17.42 -0.19 12.55
CA VAL A 58 17.03 1.13 12.03
C VAL A 58 18.17 2.13 12.23
N THR A 59 18.58 2.80 11.15
CA THR A 59 19.65 3.79 11.12
C THR A 59 19.16 5.08 10.44
N ALA A 60 19.96 6.13 10.47
CA ALA A 60 19.66 7.40 9.77
C ALA A 60 19.51 7.26 8.24
N ARG A 61 19.94 6.14 7.67
CA ARG A 61 19.76 5.81 6.23
C ARG A 61 18.50 5.01 5.94
N THR A 62 17.95 4.36 6.96
CA THR A 62 16.79 3.49 6.82
C THR A 62 15.55 4.28 6.42
N GLY A 63 14.95 3.93 5.28
CA GLY A 63 13.69 4.52 4.82
C GLY A 63 12.47 3.86 5.44
N MET A 64 11.29 4.13 4.85
CA MET A 64 10.03 3.47 5.20
C MET A 64 9.28 3.06 3.95
N MET A 65 8.57 1.94 3.99
CA MET A 65 7.80 1.44 2.85
C MET A 65 6.45 0.87 3.30
N LEU A 66 5.37 1.44 2.80
CA LEU A 66 4.06 0.81 2.87
C LEU A 66 4.03 -0.45 2.00
N THR A 67 3.55 -1.55 2.56
CA THR A 67 3.31 -2.81 1.85
C THR A 67 1.85 -3.19 2.04
N LEU A 68 1.08 -3.19 0.94
CA LEU A 68 -0.37 -3.16 0.99
C LEU A 68 -0.96 -4.39 0.33
N HIS A 69 -1.81 -5.12 1.07
CA HIS A 69 -2.43 -6.38 0.62
C HIS A 69 -3.46 -6.14 -0.51
N ASN A 70 -3.77 -7.18 -1.27
CA ASN A 70 -4.82 -7.13 -2.30
C ASN A 70 -6.23 -7.13 -1.69
N TRP A 71 -7.24 -6.83 -2.50
CA TRP A 71 -8.65 -6.94 -2.11
C TRP A 71 -8.96 -8.37 -1.64
N GLY A 72 -9.57 -8.50 -0.47
CA GLY A 72 -9.79 -9.78 0.22
C GLY A 72 -8.60 -10.30 1.03
N GLY A 73 -7.43 -9.64 0.96
CA GLY A 73 -6.24 -10.01 1.71
C GLY A 73 -6.14 -9.39 3.10
N THR A 74 -5.19 -9.91 3.85
CA THR A 74 -4.69 -9.39 5.14
C THR A 74 -3.18 -9.62 5.20
N ASP A 75 -2.49 -8.97 6.15
CA ASP A 75 -1.12 -9.30 6.53
C ASP A 75 -0.14 -9.36 5.34
N CYS A 76 -0.26 -8.40 4.42
CA CYS A 76 0.52 -8.30 3.19
C CYS A 76 0.34 -9.45 2.18
N VAL A 77 -0.74 -10.23 2.26
CA VAL A 77 -1.05 -11.25 1.26
C VAL A 77 -1.32 -10.58 -0.10
N GLY A 78 -0.75 -11.12 -1.17
CA GLY A 78 -0.92 -10.63 -2.53
C GLY A 78 -0.12 -9.36 -2.86
N THR A 79 0.92 -9.07 -2.06
CA THR A 79 1.94 -8.05 -2.37
C THR A 79 3.35 -8.65 -2.25
N ALA A 80 4.38 -7.84 -2.44
CA ALA A 80 5.78 -8.25 -2.22
C ALA A 80 6.04 -8.54 -0.73
N ASP A 81 6.90 -9.51 -0.42
CA ASP A 81 7.24 -9.90 0.95
C ASP A 81 7.89 -8.73 1.70
N PRO A 82 7.24 -8.19 2.75
CA PRO A 82 7.75 -7.04 3.49
C PRO A 82 9.08 -7.31 4.20
N ARG A 83 9.40 -8.56 4.56
CA ARG A 83 10.68 -8.92 5.19
C ARG A 83 11.83 -8.83 4.19
N VAL A 84 11.58 -9.28 2.97
CA VAL A 84 12.54 -9.17 1.87
C VAL A 84 12.76 -7.70 1.54
N LEU A 85 11.70 -6.92 1.38
CA LEU A 85 11.80 -5.48 1.07
C LEU A 85 12.54 -4.72 2.16
N ALA A 86 12.27 -5.01 3.45
CA ALA A 86 12.96 -4.38 4.58
C ALA A 86 14.48 -4.60 4.50
N ARG A 87 14.91 -5.82 4.18
CA ARG A 87 16.32 -6.17 4.07
C ARG A 87 16.97 -5.59 2.82
N GLU A 88 16.35 -5.75 1.65
CA GLU A 88 16.95 -5.41 0.35
C GLU A 88 17.03 -3.91 0.11
N PHE A 89 16.10 -3.15 0.69
CA PHE A 89 16.00 -1.70 0.47
C PHE A 89 16.38 -0.87 1.70
N ASP A 90 16.76 -1.50 2.80
CA ASP A 90 16.99 -0.83 4.08
C ASP A 90 15.81 0.10 4.41
N VAL A 91 14.64 -0.50 4.60
CA VAL A 91 13.41 0.20 4.95
C VAL A 91 12.69 -0.46 6.12
N VAL A 92 11.99 0.33 6.90
CA VAL A 92 10.95 -0.18 7.80
C VAL A 92 9.73 -0.48 6.93
N ALA A 93 9.44 -1.76 6.69
CA ALA A 93 8.29 -2.16 5.90
C ALA A 93 7.04 -2.22 6.80
N VAL A 94 6.01 -1.46 6.43
CA VAL A 94 4.77 -1.25 7.18
C VAL A 94 3.63 -1.94 6.46
N CYS A 95 3.20 -3.06 7.01
CA CYS A 95 2.10 -3.88 6.52
C CYS A 95 0.82 -3.46 7.25
N VAL A 96 -0.20 -3.04 6.52
CA VAL A 96 -1.39 -2.42 7.10
C VAL A 96 -2.65 -3.19 6.73
N ASN A 97 -3.40 -3.62 7.74
CA ASN A 97 -4.77 -4.12 7.55
C ASN A 97 -5.73 -2.92 7.62
N TYR A 98 -5.86 -2.23 6.49
CA TYR A 98 -6.72 -1.05 6.33
C TYR A 98 -8.21 -1.44 6.31
N LEU A 99 -9.10 -0.48 6.20
CA LEU A 99 -10.57 -0.68 6.13
C LEU A 99 -10.93 -1.78 5.13
N GLN A 100 -11.80 -2.69 5.55
CA GLN A 100 -12.26 -3.85 4.75
C GLN A 100 -11.13 -4.80 4.34
N SER A 101 -10.24 -5.12 5.29
CA SER A 101 -9.25 -6.19 5.15
C SER A 101 -9.88 -7.55 5.43
N GLY A 102 -9.42 -8.58 4.70
CA GLY A 102 -9.95 -9.94 4.77
C GLY A 102 -11.21 -10.15 3.92
N ARG A 103 -11.51 -11.41 3.67
CA ARG A 103 -12.63 -11.81 2.81
C ARG A 103 -13.98 -11.40 3.38
N GLU A 104 -14.17 -11.66 4.68
CA GLU A 104 -15.44 -11.39 5.39
C GLU A 104 -15.86 -9.92 5.26
N GLU A 105 -14.93 -8.98 5.50
CA GLU A 105 -15.23 -7.55 5.46
C GLU A 105 -15.27 -6.95 4.05
N SER A 106 -14.58 -7.55 3.09
CA SER A 106 -14.37 -6.96 1.76
C SER A 106 -15.10 -7.66 0.63
N LEU A 107 -15.19 -8.99 0.63
CA LEU A 107 -15.81 -9.78 -0.44
C LEU A 107 -17.21 -10.26 -0.07
N GLU A 108 -17.43 -10.63 1.19
CA GLU A 108 -18.66 -11.26 1.68
C GLU A 108 -19.63 -10.25 2.32
N ASP A 109 -19.15 -9.05 2.68
CA ASP A 109 -19.99 -7.95 3.18
C ASP A 109 -20.89 -7.38 2.06
N SER A 110 -22.12 -7.04 2.41
CA SER A 110 -23.08 -6.40 1.49
C SER A 110 -22.81 -4.90 1.27
N ARG A 111 -22.01 -4.27 2.12
CA ARG A 111 -21.69 -2.84 2.01
C ARG A 111 -20.72 -2.55 0.87
N PRO A 112 -20.76 -1.34 0.31
CA PRO A 112 -19.82 -0.95 -0.74
C PRO A 112 -18.36 -1.10 -0.30
N TYR A 113 -17.51 -1.57 -1.20
CA TYR A 113 -16.06 -1.55 -1.00
C TYR A 113 -15.53 -0.12 -1.18
N ASP A 114 -14.73 0.35 -0.23
CA ASP A 114 -14.28 1.74 -0.19
C ASP A 114 -13.46 2.19 -1.41
N PHE A 115 -12.73 1.27 -2.00
CA PHE A 115 -11.92 1.54 -3.20
C PHE A 115 -10.91 2.70 -3.02
N GLY A 116 -10.17 2.67 -1.94
CA GLY A 116 -8.94 3.45 -1.75
C GLY A 116 -9.08 4.79 -1.03
N TRP A 117 -10.28 5.32 -0.77
CA TRP A 117 -10.41 6.62 -0.08
C TRP A 117 -10.05 6.52 1.42
N LEU A 118 -10.84 5.81 2.21
CA LEU A 118 -10.56 5.62 3.64
C LEU A 118 -9.42 4.62 3.88
N GLN A 119 -9.28 3.66 3.00
CA GLN A 119 -8.20 2.68 3.03
C GLN A 119 -6.82 3.35 2.94
N ALA A 120 -6.65 4.33 2.05
CA ALA A 120 -5.41 5.08 1.94
C ALA A 120 -5.18 6.00 3.15
N LEU A 121 -6.24 6.58 3.72
CA LEU A 121 -6.12 7.35 4.96
C LEU A 121 -5.64 6.47 6.12
N ASP A 122 -6.17 5.24 6.25
CA ASP A 122 -5.69 4.29 7.24
C ASP A 122 -4.21 3.93 7.03
N ALA A 123 -3.80 3.70 5.79
CA ALA A 123 -2.40 3.42 5.45
C ALA A 123 -1.48 4.60 5.80
N LEU A 124 -1.88 5.83 5.49
CA LEU A 124 -1.15 7.04 5.84
C LEU A 124 -1.11 7.29 7.37
N ARG A 125 -2.19 6.99 8.09
CA ARG A 125 -2.24 7.06 9.56
C ARG A 125 -1.29 6.05 10.19
N ALA A 126 -1.18 4.85 9.61
CA ALA A 126 -0.20 3.85 10.03
C ALA A 126 1.24 4.34 9.82
N VAL A 127 1.55 5.00 8.68
CA VAL A 127 2.86 5.65 8.45
C VAL A 127 3.15 6.66 9.54
N ALA A 128 2.26 7.63 9.77
CA ALA A 128 2.43 8.67 10.78
C ALA A 128 2.64 8.07 12.19
N TRP A 129 1.91 7.00 12.52
CA TRP A 129 2.04 6.32 13.80
C TRP A 129 3.39 5.61 13.94
N VAL A 130 3.88 4.92 12.90
CA VAL A 130 5.19 4.26 12.92
C VAL A 130 6.31 5.29 13.01
N GLN A 131 6.24 6.40 12.26
CA GLN A 131 7.21 7.50 12.34
C GLN A 131 7.32 8.03 13.76
N ARG A 132 6.20 8.42 14.38
CA ARG A 132 6.17 8.91 15.78
C ARG A 132 6.72 7.88 16.77
N ARG A 133 6.49 6.59 16.52
CA ARG A 133 7.01 5.51 17.35
C ARG A 133 8.54 5.37 17.26
N LEU A 134 9.13 5.56 16.08
CA LEU A 134 10.57 5.59 15.89
C LEU A 134 11.17 6.83 16.56
N GLU A 135 10.59 8.00 16.33
CA GLU A 135 10.99 9.28 16.92
C GLU A 135 10.95 9.23 18.47
N SER A 136 9.88 8.73 19.06
CA SER A 136 9.74 8.61 20.52
C SER A 136 10.75 7.68 21.17
N ARG A 137 11.40 6.82 20.37
CA ARG A 137 12.49 5.93 20.79
C ARG A 137 13.88 6.49 20.47
N GLY A 138 13.95 7.71 19.95
CA GLY A 138 15.21 8.34 19.56
C GLY A 138 15.91 7.65 18.38
N LEU A 139 15.18 6.89 17.56
CA LEU A 139 15.74 6.18 16.41
C LEU A 139 15.73 7.10 15.19
N PRO A 140 16.89 7.46 14.65
CA PRO A 140 16.97 8.24 13.42
C PRO A 140 16.55 7.36 12.23
N PHE A 141 15.81 7.95 11.28
CA PHE A 141 15.48 7.32 10.01
C PHE A 141 15.36 8.37 8.90
N ALA A 142 15.48 7.93 7.64
CA ALA A 142 15.42 8.82 6.48
C ALA A 142 13.97 9.12 6.09
N THR A 143 13.37 10.19 6.61
CA THR A 143 12.00 10.61 6.31
C THR A 143 11.78 10.91 4.82
N SER A 144 12.85 11.26 4.08
CA SER A 144 12.83 11.51 2.63
C SER A 144 12.75 10.22 1.81
N ARG A 145 12.96 9.04 2.39
CA ARG A 145 12.89 7.74 1.73
C ARG A 145 11.60 7.02 2.11
N LEU A 146 10.45 7.64 1.83
CA LEU A 146 9.14 7.02 2.00
C LEU A 146 8.66 6.46 0.67
N TYR A 147 8.31 5.17 0.65
CA TYR A 147 7.85 4.42 -0.51
C TYR A 147 6.53 3.72 -0.24
N ALA A 148 5.86 3.27 -1.32
CA ALA A 148 4.68 2.41 -1.20
C ALA A 148 4.69 1.34 -2.31
N THR A 149 4.20 0.14 -1.97
CA THR A 149 3.94 -0.91 -2.96
C THR A 149 2.70 -1.71 -2.57
N GLY A 150 2.08 -2.28 -3.58
CA GLY A 150 0.94 -3.17 -3.42
C GLY A 150 0.59 -3.86 -4.73
N GLY A 151 -0.21 -4.91 -4.63
CA GLY A 151 -0.77 -5.60 -5.79
C GLY A 151 -2.29 -5.47 -5.83
N SER A 152 -2.90 -5.34 -7.03
CA SER A 152 -4.35 -5.29 -7.17
C SER A 152 -4.99 -4.17 -6.32
N GLY A 153 -5.87 -4.49 -5.39
CA GLY A 153 -6.43 -3.55 -4.43
C GLY A 153 -5.38 -2.81 -3.60
N GLY A 154 -4.29 -3.48 -3.22
CA GLY A 154 -3.18 -2.83 -2.50
C GLY A 154 -2.43 -1.82 -3.35
N ALA A 155 -2.33 -2.04 -4.67
CA ALA A 155 -1.78 -1.06 -5.61
C ALA A 155 -2.69 0.19 -5.70
N ASN A 156 -4.02 0.00 -5.71
CA ASN A 156 -4.96 1.11 -5.60
C ASN A 156 -4.69 1.94 -4.34
N VAL A 157 -4.60 1.28 -3.18
CA VAL A 157 -4.36 1.98 -1.90
C VAL A 157 -3.00 2.69 -1.90
N ALA A 158 -1.94 2.11 -2.50
CA ALA A 158 -0.62 2.74 -2.63
C ALA A 158 -0.68 4.01 -3.50
N LEU A 159 -1.34 3.93 -4.65
CA LEU A 159 -1.53 5.07 -5.56
C LEU A 159 -2.41 6.15 -4.93
N MET A 160 -3.48 5.76 -4.24
CA MET A 160 -4.34 6.69 -3.50
C MET A 160 -3.59 7.33 -2.33
N ALA A 161 -2.75 6.60 -1.59
CA ALA A 161 -1.91 7.18 -0.54
C ALA A 161 -0.99 8.27 -1.10
N ASN A 162 -0.36 8.03 -2.26
CA ASN A 162 0.41 9.06 -2.96
C ASN A 162 -0.45 10.27 -3.39
N LYS A 163 -1.66 10.05 -3.87
CA LYS A 163 -2.60 11.12 -4.22
C LYS A 163 -2.98 11.94 -2.99
N LEU A 164 -3.29 11.29 -1.87
CA LEU A 164 -3.72 11.96 -0.65
C LEU A 164 -2.57 12.62 0.12
N ALA A 165 -1.31 12.19 -0.12
CA ALA A 165 -0.08 12.75 0.45
C ALA A 165 0.96 13.03 -0.64
N PRO A 166 0.68 13.94 -1.61
CA PRO A 166 1.44 14.09 -2.85
C PRO A 166 2.89 14.52 -2.66
N ARG A 167 3.23 15.15 -1.55
CA ARG A 167 4.58 15.62 -1.23
C ARG A 167 5.36 14.64 -0.35
N SER A 168 4.80 13.47 -0.02
CA SER A 168 5.37 12.61 1.03
C SER A 168 6.18 11.44 0.48
N PHE A 169 5.79 10.89 -0.66
CA PHE A 169 6.45 9.72 -1.22
C PHE A 169 7.59 10.08 -2.17
N ALA A 170 8.69 9.30 -2.12
CA ALA A 170 9.75 9.33 -3.11
C ALA A 170 9.46 8.37 -4.29
N GLY A 171 8.77 7.26 -4.04
CA GLY A 171 8.43 6.29 -5.07
C GLY A 171 7.20 5.45 -4.71
N VAL A 172 6.44 5.05 -5.73
CA VAL A 172 5.28 4.16 -5.61
C VAL A 172 5.35 3.08 -6.68
N ILE A 173 5.24 1.81 -6.28
CA ILE A 173 5.29 0.67 -7.19
C ILE A 173 3.93 -0.05 -7.14
N ALA A 174 3.15 0.09 -8.19
CA ALA A 174 1.81 -0.45 -8.33
C ALA A 174 1.80 -1.66 -9.28
N LEU A 175 1.38 -2.83 -8.77
CA LEU A 175 1.35 -4.09 -9.53
C LEU A 175 -0.10 -4.48 -9.84
N SER A 176 -0.48 -4.57 -11.10
CA SER A 176 -1.85 -4.90 -11.57
C SER A 176 -2.93 -4.13 -10.79
N GLY A 177 -2.76 -2.80 -10.68
CA GLY A 177 -3.57 -1.97 -9.78
C GLY A 177 -4.96 -1.68 -10.29
N MET A 178 -5.91 -1.54 -9.38
CA MET A 178 -7.22 -0.94 -9.64
C MET A 178 -7.06 0.58 -9.68
N ASN A 179 -7.01 1.18 -10.87
CA ASN A 179 -6.62 2.58 -11.05
C ASN A 179 -7.80 3.56 -11.02
N LYS A 180 -9.03 3.04 -11.20
CA LYS A 180 -10.27 3.79 -11.33
C LYS A 180 -11.44 2.97 -10.80
N LEU A 181 -12.33 3.59 -10.05
CA LEU A 181 -13.64 3.01 -9.74
C LEU A 181 -14.54 3.19 -10.97
N SER A 182 -14.29 2.38 -12.00
CA SER A 182 -15.09 2.36 -13.24
C SER A 182 -16.50 1.86 -12.96
N ASN A 183 -17.44 2.08 -13.88
CA ASN A 183 -18.83 1.73 -13.66
C ASN A 183 -19.05 0.22 -13.52
N ASP A 184 -18.32 -0.58 -14.31
CA ASP A 184 -18.37 -2.04 -14.21
C ASP A 184 -17.96 -2.54 -12.82
N ILE A 185 -16.87 -1.99 -12.25
CA ILE A 185 -16.44 -2.34 -10.89
C ILE A 185 -17.38 -1.73 -9.84
N ALA A 186 -17.78 -0.48 -10.00
CA ALA A 186 -18.62 0.22 -9.02
C ALA A 186 -19.94 -0.52 -8.81
N TYR A 187 -20.58 -0.94 -9.90
CA TYR A 187 -21.93 -1.50 -9.92
C TYR A 187 -22.00 -3.00 -10.25
N GLY A 188 -20.86 -3.64 -10.56
CA GLY A 188 -20.83 -5.05 -10.95
C GLY A 188 -21.50 -5.30 -12.29
N GLU A 189 -21.25 -4.47 -13.30
CA GLU A 189 -21.91 -4.57 -14.62
C GLU A 189 -21.43 -5.81 -15.39
N PRO A 190 -22.34 -6.56 -16.02
CA PRO A 190 -21.97 -7.71 -16.81
C PRO A 190 -21.05 -7.36 -17.99
N GLY A 191 -20.09 -8.23 -18.27
CA GLY A 191 -19.15 -8.07 -19.41
C GLY A 191 -17.95 -7.17 -19.15
N GLY A 192 -17.86 -6.56 -17.94
CA GLY A 192 -16.69 -5.84 -17.47
C GLY A 192 -15.80 -6.68 -16.56
N SER A 193 -15.17 -6.04 -15.59
CA SER A 193 -14.38 -6.69 -14.55
C SER A 193 -15.21 -7.71 -13.74
N PRO A 194 -14.63 -8.84 -13.29
CA PRO A 194 -15.30 -9.76 -12.38
C PRO A 194 -15.47 -9.17 -10.96
N LEU A 195 -14.88 -8.01 -10.68
CA LEU A 195 -15.01 -7.32 -9.40
C LEU A 195 -16.35 -6.58 -9.31
N SER A 196 -16.91 -6.52 -8.11
CA SER A 196 -18.05 -5.65 -7.81
C SER A 196 -17.82 -4.94 -6.48
N ALA A 197 -17.78 -3.62 -6.51
CA ALA A 197 -17.67 -2.80 -5.31
C ALA A 197 -19.02 -2.53 -4.64
N ARG A 198 -20.12 -3.02 -5.17
CA ARG A 198 -21.48 -3.03 -4.58
C ARG A 198 -22.07 -1.63 -4.30
N TRP A 199 -21.64 -0.63 -5.04
CA TRP A 199 -22.26 0.70 -5.00
C TRP A 199 -23.61 0.70 -5.74
N SER A 200 -24.43 1.70 -5.47
CA SER A 200 -25.75 1.90 -6.10
C SER A 200 -25.81 3.22 -6.87
N ARG A 201 -26.56 3.21 -7.99
CA ARG A 201 -26.93 4.43 -8.72
C ARG A 201 -28.16 5.10 -8.14
N ALA A 202 -28.97 4.38 -7.37
CA ALA A 202 -30.20 4.93 -6.80
C ALA A 202 -29.87 5.91 -5.68
N ILE A 203 -30.34 7.15 -5.82
CA ILE A 203 -29.99 8.27 -4.96
C ILE A 203 -30.50 8.12 -3.52
N ASP A 204 -31.54 7.34 -3.34
CA ASP A 204 -32.17 6.98 -2.06
C ASP A 204 -31.54 5.73 -1.41
N SER A 205 -30.62 5.06 -2.12
CA SER A 205 -29.92 3.90 -1.59
C SER A 205 -28.89 4.32 -0.53
N PRO A 206 -28.77 3.58 0.59
CA PRO A 206 -27.68 3.78 1.55
C PRO A 206 -26.30 3.53 0.94
N ASN A 207 -26.25 2.82 -0.20
CA ASN A 207 -25.04 2.51 -0.94
C ASN A 207 -24.84 3.44 -2.17
N TYR A 208 -25.52 4.58 -2.21
CA TYR A 208 -25.43 5.50 -3.34
C TYR A 208 -24.00 6.00 -3.57
N LEU A 209 -23.53 5.90 -4.81
CA LEU A 209 -22.25 6.48 -5.23
C LEU A 209 -22.48 7.86 -5.85
N ALA A 210 -22.25 8.91 -5.09
CA ALA A 210 -22.28 10.26 -5.62
C ALA A 210 -21.15 10.46 -6.65
N PRO A 211 -21.35 11.28 -7.71
CA PRO A 211 -20.33 11.50 -8.74
C PRO A 211 -18.98 11.95 -8.16
N GLY A 212 -18.95 12.90 -7.25
CA GLY A 212 -17.72 13.35 -6.59
C GLY A 212 -17.02 12.24 -5.79
N ALA A 213 -17.77 11.30 -5.21
CA ALA A 213 -17.22 10.14 -4.52
C ALA A 213 -16.59 9.12 -5.48
N GLN A 214 -17.08 9.03 -6.71
CA GLN A 214 -16.45 8.23 -7.77
C GLN A 214 -15.19 8.93 -8.31
N GLU A 215 -15.26 10.24 -8.55
CA GLU A 215 -14.14 11.06 -9.05
C GLU A 215 -12.93 11.00 -8.14
N ILE A 216 -13.08 11.11 -6.81
CA ILE A 216 -11.94 11.04 -5.89
C ILE A 216 -11.24 9.69 -5.96
N ARG A 217 -11.95 8.60 -6.27
CA ARG A 217 -11.44 7.24 -6.40
C ARG A 217 -10.81 6.93 -7.76
N PHE A 218 -10.77 7.87 -8.67
CA PHE A 218 -9.96 7.80 -9.87
C PHE A 218 -8.57 8.37 -9.61
N VAL A 219 -7.54 7.52 -9.51
CA VAL A 219 -6.15 7.94 -9.27
C VAL A 219 -5.69 8.91 -10.35
N GLY A 220 -5.96 8.60 -11.62
CA GLY A 220 -5.59 9.37 -12.79
C GLY A 220 -6.52 10.54 -13.13
N HIS A 221 -7.37 11.02 -12.23
CA HIS A 221 -8.29 12.13 -12.54
C HIS A 221 -7.52 13.41 -12.90
N PRO A 222 -7.72 14.00 -14.10
CA PRO A 222 -6.89 15.10 -14.61
C PRO A 222 -6.81 16.31 -13.68
N GLY A 223 -7.94 16.77 -13.15
CA GLY A 223 -8.00 17.91 -12.22
C GLY A 223 -7.27 17.63 -10.88
N HIS A 224 -7.30 16.39 -10.42
CA HIS A 224 -6.59 15.99 -9.21
C HIS A 224 -5.07 15.88 -9.45
N LEU A 225 -4.65 15.37 -10.60
CA LEU A 225 -3.23 15.32 -10.99
C LEU A 225 -2.66 16.73 -11.16
N ALA A 226 -3.41 17.66 -11.75
CA ALA A 226 -3.03 19.08 -11.81
C ALA A 226 -2.87 19.69 -10.41
N THR A 227 -3.73 19.30 -9.46
CA THR A 227 -3.59 19.70 -8.06
C THR A 227 -2.35 19.11 -7.42
N MET A 228 -2.07 17.82 -7.60
CA MET A 228 -0.84 17.17 -7.12
C MET A 228 0.41 17.86 -7.67
N LYS A 229 0.44 18.17 -8.97
CA LYS A 229 1.55 18.89 -9.61
C LYS A 229 1.77 20.27 -8.99
N ARG A 230 0.70 21.06 -8.82
CA ARG A 230 0.76 22.39 -8.19
C ARG A 230 1.26 22.33 -6.75
N LEU A 231 0.94 21.25 -6.01
CA LEU A 231 1.41 21.03 -4.64
C LEU A 231 2.87 20.59 -4.57
N GLY A 232 3.50 20.22 -5.70
CA GLY A 232 4.89 19.76 -5.76
C GLY A 232 5.05 18.26 -5.58
N ALA A 233 4.06 17.46 -6.03
CA ALA A 233 4.20 16.01 -6.08
C ALA A 233 5.45 15.62 -6.91
N SER A 234 6.31 14.79 -6.33
CA SER A 234 7.61 14.41 -6.90
C SER A 234 7.88 12.90 -6.89
N ALA A 235 6.92 12.09 -6.43
CA ALA A 235 7.08 10.65 -6.43
C ALA A 235 7.23 10.10 -7.85
N ARG A 236 8.22 9.22 -8.07
CA ARG A 236 8.25 8.35 -9.24
C ARG A 236 7.22 7.24 -9.05
N VAL A 237 6.27 7.16 -9.96
CA VAL A 237 5.24 6.10 -9.96
C VAL A 237 5.63 5.05 -11.00
N VAL A 238 5.83 3.80 -10.58
CA VAL A 238 6.06 2.65 -11.45
C VAL A 238 4.78 1.82 -11.50
N VAL A 239 4.24 1.65 -12.71
CA VAL A 239 3.02 0.87 -12.96
C VAL A 239 3.39 -0.38 -13.72
N VAL A 240 3.36 -1.53 -13.06
CA VAL A 240 3.57 -2.85 -13.69
C VAL A 240 2.20 -3.48 -13.92
N HIS A 241 1.84 -3.77 -15.16
CA HIS A 241 0.49 -4.24 -15.49
C HIS A 241 0.51 -5.24 -16.65
N GLY A 242 -0.23 -6.34 -16.48
CA GLY A 242 -0.40 -7.33 -17.53
C GLY A 242 -1.32 -6.82 -18.65
N VAL A 243 -0.94 -7.05 -19.89
CA VAL A 243 -1.75 -6.58 -21.03
C VAL A 243 -3.06 -7.37 -21.19
N ASP A 244 -3.10 -8.58 -20.63
CA ASP A 244 -4.25 -9.50 -20.66
C ASP A 244 -4.99 -9.52 -19.30
N ASP A 245 -4.77 -8.52 -18.44
CA ASP A 245 -5.43 -8.42 -17.13
C ASP A 245 -6.93 -8.13 -17.32
N ALA A 246 -7.76 -9.16 -17.14
CA ALA A 246 -9.21 -9.07 -17.18
C ALA A 246 -9.85 -8.65 -15.83
N THR A 247 -9.06 -8.64 -14.75
CA THR A 247 -9.53 -8.27 -13.41
C THR A 247 -9.44 -6.78 -13.18
N CYS A 248 -8.28 -6.19 -13.50
CA CYS A 248 -8.05 -4.76 -13.45
C CYS A 248 -7.72 -4.28 -14.86
N SER A 249 -8.62 -3.52 -15.47
CA SER A 249 -8.53 -3.14 -16.88
C SER A 249 -7.20 -2.45 -17.22
N ILE A 250 -6.49 -3.01 -18.22
CA ILE A 250 -5.33 -2.36 -18.84
C ILE A 250 -5.69 -0.99 -19.44
N ALA A 251 -6.93 -0.81 -19.89
CA ALA A 251 -7.39 0.47 -20.42
C ALA A 251 -7.40 1.56 -19.35
N ASP A 252 -7.87 1.26 -18.13
CA ASP A 252 -7.84 2.19 -16.99
C ASP A 252 -6.40 2.50 -16.55
N ALA A 253 -5.49 1.52 -16.62
CA ALA A 253 -4.07 1.74 -16.35
C ALA A 253 -3.42 2.68 -17.40
N ARG A 254 -3.73 2.48 -18.67
CA ARG A 254 -3.24 3.34 -19.76
C ARG A 254 -3.81 4.75 -19.69
N GLU A 255 -5.09 4.91 -19.36
CA GLU A 255 -5.72 6.22 -19.12
C GLU A 255 -5.01 6.95 -17.99
N MET A 256 -4.81 6.30 -16.85
CA MET A 256 -4.08 6.87 -15.72
C MET A 256 -2.67 7.32 -16.13
N VAL A 257 -1.90 6.46 -16.80
CA VAL A 257 -0.53 6.77 -17.25
C VAL A 257 -0.52 7.97 -18.20
N ALA A 258 -1.44 8.03 -19.17
CA ALA A 258 -1.55 9.15 -20.10
C ALA A 258 -1.85 10.46 -19.36
N ASN A 259 -2.77 10.43 -18.40
CA ASN A 259 -3.15 11.60 -17.61
C ASN A 259 -2.00 12.09 -16.70
N PHE A 260 -1.23 11.18 -16.10
CA PHE A 260 0.00 11.54 -15.36
C PHE A 260 1.00 12.25 -16.25
N GLY A 261 1.26 11.70 -17.46
CA GLY A 261 2.15 12.33 -18.45
C GLY A 261 1.68 13.73 -18.85
N THR A 262 0.38 13.89 -19.12
CA THR A 262 -0.23 15.18 -19.44
C THR A 262 -0.09 16.19 -18.30
N ALA A 263 -0.21 15.74 -17.05
CA ALA A 263 -0.01 16.60 -15.88
C ALA A 263 1.49 16.90 -15.60
N GLY A 264 2.43 16.30 -16.33
CA GLY A 264 3.87 16.44 -16.09
C GLY A 264 4.33 15.81 -14.78
N LEU A 265 3.65 14.76 -14.32
CA LEU A 265 4.04 13.95 -13.17
C LEU A 265 4.84 12.73 -13.64
N GLU A 266 5.81 12.31 -12.84
CA GLU A 266 6.71 11.21 -13.22
C GLU A 266 6.01 9.87 -13.08
N ILE A 267 5.85 9.15 -14.20
CA ILE A 267 5.26 7.82 -14.25
C ILE A 267 6.01 6.94 -15.23
N LEU A 268 6.29 5.71 -14.83
CA LEU A 268 6.96 4.71 -15.66
C LEU A 268 6.07 3.48 -15.80
N PRO A 269 5.45 3.26 -16.97
CA PRO A 269 4.70 2.05 -17.25
C PRO A 269 5.64 0.89 -17.63
N VAL A 270 5.34 -0.28 -17.09
CA VAL A 270 5.93 -1.57 -17.44
C VAL A 270 4.77 -2.48 -17.86
N TRP A 271 4.47 -2.47 -19.15
CA TRP A 271 3.44 -3.35 -19.72
C TRP A 271 4.00 -4.75 -19.90
N VAL A 272 3.37 -5.73 -19.26
CA VAL A 272 3.80 -7.14 -19.32
C VAL A 272 2.96 -7.85 -20.36
N ASP A 273 3.56 -8.07 -21.52
CA ASP A 273 3.07 -8.88 -22.63
C ASP A 273 3.84 -10.20 -22.73
N VAL A 274 3.49 -11.03 -23.69
CA VAL A 274 4.13 -12.34 -23.92
C VAL A 274 5.65 -12.20 -24.13
N ALA A 275 6.12 -11.11 -24.74
CA ALA A 275 7.55 -10.89 -25.00
C ALA A 275 8.36 -10.62 -23.72
N ARG A 276 7.72 -10.21 -22.64
CA ARG A 276 8.36 -9.98 -21.33
C ARG A 276 8.34 -11.19 -20.40
N LEU A 277 7.66 -12.26 -20.77
CA LEU A 277 7.61 -13.45 -19.92
C LEU A 277 8.97 -14.15 -19.91
N ASP A 278 9.58 -14.25 -18.74
CA ASP A 278 10.89 -14.88 -18.52
C ASP A 278 10.79 -16.16 -17.66
N GLY A 279 9.57 -16.51 -17.21
CA GLY A 279 9.29 -17.66 -16.34
C GLY A 279 9.76 -17.49 -14.89
N GLY A 280 10.53 -16.46 -14.58
CA GLY A 280 11.05 -16.15 -13.26
C GLY A 280 10.33 -14.96 -12.63
N VAL A 281 10.66 -13.74 -13.09
CA VAL A 281 10.06 -12.50 -12.62
C VAL A 281 8.64 -12.36 -13.15
N PHE A 282 8.48 -12.44 -14.46
CA PHE A 282 7.17 -12.40 -15.13
C PHE A 282 6.79 -13.77 -15.66
N ARG A 283 5.70 -14.32 -15.15
CA ARG A 283 5.21 -15.66 -15.51
C ARG A 283 3.98 -15.62 -16.39
N THR A 284 3.17 -14.57 -16.26
CA THR A 284 1.94 -14.39 -17.04
C THR A 284 1.77 -12.91 -17.39
N SER A 285 1.03 -12.66 -18.47
CA SER A 285 0.57 -11.33 -18.89
C SER A 285 -0.82 -10.97 -18.32
N ASP A 286 -1.38 -11.80 -17.44
CA ASP A 286 -2.65 -11.59 -16.76
C ASP A 286 -2.49 -10.81 -15.44
N HIS A 287 -3.53 -10.83 -14.58
CA HIS A 287 -3.57 -10.16 -13.29
C HIS A 287 -2.49 -10.62 -12.30
N SER A 288 -2.04 -11.85 -12.39
CA SER A 288 -1.09 -12.44 -11.44
C SER A 288 0.33 -11.92 -11.62
N LEU A 289 0.76 -11.66 -12.88
CA LEU A 289 2.11 -11.26 -13.31
C LEU A 289 3.21 -12.29 -12.97
N GLY A 290 3.24 -12.82 -11.76
CA GLY A 290 4.28 -13.71 -11.25
C GLY A 290 4.63 -13.46 -9.78
N ASP A 291 5.91 -13.61 -9.43
CA ASP A 291 6.38 -13.34 -8.06
C ASP A 291 6.51 -11.84 -7.81
N ARG A 292 5.59 -11.29 -7.07
CA ARG A 292 5.52 -9.83 -6.81
C ARG A 292 6.75 -9.29 -6.08
N THR A 293 7.42 -10.11 -5.27
CA THR A 293 8.68 -9.71 -4.61
C THR A 293 9.78 -9.56 -5.65
N GLN A 294 9.96 -10.56 -6.52
CA GLN A 294 10.96 -10.51 -7.58
C GLN A 294 10.66 -9.37 -8.59
N ILE A 295 9.39 -9.13 -8.87
CA ILE A 295 8.98 -8.01 -9.74
C ILE A 295 9.45 -6.68 -9.13
N VAL A 296 9.12 -6.40 -7.85
CA VAL A 296 9.55 -5.14 -7.20
C VAL A 296 11.08 -5.02 -7.16
N LEU A 297 11.79 -6.09 -6.82
CA LEU A 297 13.26 -6.10 -6.79
C LEU A 297 13.86 -5.81 -8.17
N SER A 298 13.27 -6.35 -9.23
CA SER A 298 13.73 -6.21 -10.61
C SER A 298 13.42 -4.82 -11.18
N VAL A 299 12.15 -4.36 -11.07
CA VAL A 299 11.71 -3.13 -11.75
C VAL A 299 12.05 -1.85 -10.99
N ALA A 300 12.29 -1.93 -9.68
CA ALA A 300 12.49 -0.75 -8.84
C ALA A 300 13.77 -0.80 -7.99
N GLY A 301 14.53 -1.89 -8.04
CA GLY A 301 15.69 -2.08 -7.16
C GLY A 301 16.73 -0.98 -7.27
N GLU A 302 17.01 -0.47 -8.46
CA GLU A 302 17.96 0.61 -8.67
C GLU A 302 17.53 1.95 -8.04
N TRP A 303 16.24 2.14 -7.81
CA TRP A 303 15.68 3.37 -7.23
C TRP A 303 15.41 3.27 -5.73
N LEU A 304 15.31 2.06 -5.20
CA LEU A 304 14.96 1.84 -3.79
C LEU A 304 16.15 1.50 -2.90
N ARG A 305 17.25 0.92 -3.47
CA ARG A 305 18.45 0.62 -2.69
C ARG A 305 19.19 1.90 -2.28
N PRO A 306 19.54 2.05 -0.98
CA PRO A 306 20.13 3.28 -0.46
C PRO A 306 21.52 3.60 -1.02
N ASP A 307 22.24 2.57 -1.48
CA ASP A 307 23.59 2.71 -2.06
C ASP A 307 23.59 2.91 -3.58
N SER A 308 22.41 2.91 -4.20
CA SER A 308 22.29 3.17 -5.62
C SER A 308 22.52 4.66 -5.93
N PRO A 309 23.31 5.00 -6.97
CA PRO A 309 23.43 6.39 -7.43
C PRO A 309 22.09 6.96 -7.97
N ARG A 310 21.10 6.10 -8.20
CA ARG A 310 19.76 6.47 -8.68
C ARG A 310 18.70 6.38 -7.57
N ALA A 311 19.12 6.22 -6.31
CA ALA A 311 18.20 6.10 -5.19
C ALA A 311 17.24 7.30 -5.12
N LEU A 312 15.96 7.01 -5.06
CA LEU A 312 14.93 8.05 -4.96
C LEU A 312 14.88 8.60 -3.54
N VAL A 313 14.90 9.90 -3.45
CA VAL A 313 14.64 10.64 -2.21
C VAL A 313 13.67 11.77 -2.50
N ARG A 314 12.74 11.99 -1.59
CA ARG A 314 11.83 13.13 -1.65
C ARG A 314 12.58 14.43 -1.37
N MET A 315 12.27 15.46 -2.13
CA MET A 315 12.76 16.80 -1.91
C MET A 315 11.77 17.64 -1.10
N GLY A 316 12.29 18.47 -0.20
CA GLY A 316 11.46 19.37 0.63
C GLY A 316 10.68 18.65 1.74
N SER A 317 9.73 19.34 2.37
CA SER A 317 8.93 18.83 3.49
C SER A 317 7.75 17.98 3.02
N SER A 318 7.47 16.89 3.73
CA SER A 318 6.30 16.02 3.51
C SER A 318 5.00 16.69 3.91
N ASP A 319 3.87 16.09 3.53
CA ASP A 319 2.55 16.54 3.98
C ASP A 319 2.40 16.43 5.51
N PHE A 320 3.00 15.38 6.12
CA PHE A 320 3.01 15.18 7.57
C PHE A 320 3.75 16.32 8.32
N GLU A 321 4.82 16.86 7.73
CA GLU A 321 5.61 17.96 8.28
C GLU A 321 4.97 19.33 8.04
N ARG A 322 4.36 19.54 6.87
CA ARG A 322 3.70 20.81 6.49
C ARG A 322 2.43 21.08 7.27
N ARG A 323 1.69 20.03 7.65
CA ARG A 323 0.44 20.13 8.41
C ARG A 323 -0.63 21.02 7.76
N GLU A 324 -0.65 21.01 6.43
CA GLU A 324 -1.60 21.79 5.62
C GLU A 324 -2.80 20.94 5.17
N ASP A 325 -3.90 21.60 4.78
CA ASP A 325 -5.02 20.92 4.15
C ASP A 325 -4.74 20.75 2.66
N ILE A 326 -5.06 19.58 2.12
CA ILE A 326 -5.06 19.26 0.69
C ILE A 326 -6.51 19.18 0.23
N ARG A 327 -6.85 19.86 -0.88
CA ARG A 327 -8.22 19.95 -1.38
C ARG A 327 -8.29 19.48 -2.82
N TYR A 328 -9.13 18.47 -3.07
CA TYR A 328 -9.48 17.97 -4.39
C TYR A 328 -10.91 18.38 -4.73
N ALA A 329 -11.09 19.25 -5.71
CA ALA A 329 -12.40 19.63 -6.23
C ALA A 329 -13.04 18.45 -6.96
N THR A 330 -14.32 18.22 -6.72
CA THR A 330 -15.13 17.18 -7.32
C THR A 330 -16.54 17.69 -7.59
N SER A 331 -17.33 16.93 -8.33
CA SER A 331 -18.77 17.21 -8.49
C SER A 331 -19.44 17.34 -7.13
N GLY A 332 -20.19 18.41 -6.93
CA GLY A 332 -20.93 18.70 -5.70
C GLY A 332 -20.11 19.18 -4.51
N GLY A 333 -18.76 19.34 -4.64
CA GLY A 333 -17.96 19.82 -3.52
C GLY A 333 -16.47 19.56 -3.66
N ALA A 334 -15.82 19.21 -2.56
CA ALA A 334 -14.43 18.83 -2.54
C ALA A 334 -14.12 17.82 -1.43
N PHE A 335 -13.20 16.93 -1.71
CA PHE A 335 -12.56 16.10 -0.69
C PHE A 335 -11.35 16.84 -0.12
N VAL A 336 -11.31 16.94 1.21
CA VAL A 336 -10.27 17.65 1.96
C VAL A 336 -9.55 16.66 2.85
N ILE A 337 -8.23 16.60 2.75
CA ILE A 337 -7.36 15.85 3.62
C ILE A 337 -6.62 16.85 4.51
N SER A 338 -6.83 16.78 5.82
CA SER A 338 -6.20 17.63 6.82
C SER A 338 -5.01 16.94 7.47
N TYR A 339 -3.87 17.59 7.50
CA TYR A 339 -2.66 17.14 8.19
C TYR A 339 -2.34 17.98 9.45
N ARG A 340 -3.26 18.84 9.90
CA ARG A 340 -3.02 19.83 10.97
C ARG A 340 -2.44 19.21 12.24
N GLU A 341 -2.94 18.04 12.63
CA GLU A 341 -2.45 17.29 13.78
C GLU A 341 -1.29 16.32 13.40
N GLY A 342 -0.79 16.39 12.15
CA GLY A 342 0.22 15.47 11.63
C GLY A 342 -0.26 14.02 11.49
N ILE A 343 -1.58 13.78 11.64
CA ILE A 343 -2.28 12.55 11.31
C ILE A 343 -3.34 12.90 10.27
N PRO A 344 -3.37 12.26 9.10
CA PRO A 344 -4.32 12.61 8.06
C PRO A 344 -5.76 12.29 8.44
N GLU A 345 -6.65 13.24 8.17
CA GLU A 345 -8.10 13.10 8.29
C GLU A 345 -8.76 13.55 7.00
N GLY A 346 -9.69 12.73 6.51
CA GLY A 346 -10.41 12.99 5.28
C GLY A 346 -11.87 13.38 5.53
N ARG A 347 -12.36 14.39 4.79
CA ARG A 347 -13.78 14.77 4.80
C ARG A 347 -14.22 15.26 3.43
N PHE A 348 -15.50 15.13 3.16
CA PHE A 348 -16.16 15.82 2.05
C PHE A 348 -16.73 17.17 2.53
N VAL A 349 -16.51 18.22 1.73
CA VAL A 349 -17.04 19.56 1.97
C VAL A 349 -17.93 19.89 0.77
N PRO A 350 -19.25 19.94 0.93
CA PRO A 350 -20.15 20.25 -0.17
C PRO A 350 -19.93 21.68 -0.67
N THR A 351 -20.27 21.94 -1.93
CA THR A 351 -20.39 23.31 -2.45
C THR A 351 -21.53 24.01 -1.70
N ALA A 352 -21.34 25.24 -1.32
CA ALA A 352 -22.45 26.04 -0.78
C ALA A 352 -23.59 26.10 -1.81
N PRO A 353 -24.85 26.01 -1.37
CA PRO A 353 -26.02 26.08 -2.25
C PRO A 353 -26.11 27.42 -3.02
#